data_521822e469417d3426122d9eba60f81a
#
_entry.id   521822e469417d3426122d9eba60f81a
#
_cell.length_a   1.000
_cell.length_b   1.000
_cell.length_c   1.000
_cell.angle_alpha   90.00
_cell.angle_beta   90.00
_cell.angle_gamma   90.00
#
_symmetry.space_group_name_H-M   'P 1'
#
loop_
_entity.id
_entity.type
_entity.pdbx_description
1 polymer ?
#
loop_
_entity_poly.entity_id
_entity_poly.type
_entity_poly.pdbx_seq_one_letter_code
_entity_poly.pdbx_strand_id
1 'polypeptide(L)'
;MAKVGKKTAIRGRDSLLKALALAVAKAREAVQAAEAALEAFELAAYTSEERAHSAGKLRDGEELALEGILDTVDAHPEHFISLAPHDHGTDDRKVETEPARNALARRALLVPLQIELAALTQRVSDDVMSSGAFTRDVTTPAYAIIKANAPLNPALRKSAAGSLNFYVKQAQPKGPKKSAKASPAKA
;
A
#
# COMPACT_ATOMS: atom_id res chain seq x y z
N MET A 1 -41.07 -13.54 -25.52
CA MET A 1 -40.80 -13.83 -24.10
C MET A 1 -39.39 -13.46 -23.61
N ALA A 2 -38.65 -12.53 -24.24
CA ALA A 2 -37.23 -12.22 -23.87
C ALA A 2 -37.02 -10.96 -23.01
N LYS A 3 -38.07 -10.23 -22.63
CA LYS A 3 -37.93 -8.95 -21.89
C LYS A 3 -37.90 -9.07 -20.35
N VAL A 4 -38.36 -10.18 -19.78
CA VAL A 4 -38.49 -10.33 -18.33
C VAL A 4 -37.14 -10.71 -17.68
N GLY A 5 -36.31 -11.52 -18.34
CA GLY A 5 -35.02 -11.96 -17.80
C GLY A 5 -33.97 -10.86 -17.64
N LYS A 6 -33.94 -9.83 -18.51
CA LYS A 6 -33.00 -8.71 -18.43
C LYS A 6 -33.25 -7.77 -17.25
N LYS A 7 -34.50 -7.51 -16.86
CA LYS A 7 -34.82 -6.62 -15.73
C LYS A 7 -34.46 -7.23 -14.38
N THR A 8 -34.57 -8.55 -14.24
CA THR A 8 -34.24 -9.24 -12.98
C THR A 8 -32.70 -9.32 -12.75
N ALA A 9 -31.93 -9.57 -13.81
CA ALA A 9 -30.48 -9.59 -13.77
C ALA A 9 -29.87 -8.20 -13.42
N ILE A 10 -30.44 -7.12 -13.96
CA ILE A 10 -30.01 -5.75 -13.69
C ILE A 10 -30.30 -5.37 -12.23
N ARG A 11 -31.49 -5.70 -11.69
CA ARG A 11 -31.85 -5.43 -10.30
C ARG A 11 -30.92 -6.15 -9.30
N GLY A 12 -30.54 -7.40 -9.58
CA GLY A 12 -29.60 -8.14 -8.76
C GLY A 12 -28.20 -7.51 -8.74
N ARG A 13 -27.74 -7.01 -9.90
CA ARG A 13 -26.44 -6.36 -10.06
C ARG A 13 -26.36 -5.02 -9.31
N ASP A 14 -27.41 -4.20 -9.41
CA ASP A 14 -27.50 -2.92 -8.68
C ASP A 14 -27.50 -3.12 -7.16
N SER A 15 -28.15 -4.18 -6.70
CA SER A 15 -28.17 -4.53 -5.27
C SER A 15 -26.77 -4.96 -4.76
N LEU A 16 -26.04 -5.75 -5.53
CA LEU A 16 -24.66 -6.16 -5.19
C LEU A 16 -23.69 -4.97 -5.17
N LEU A 17 -23.78 -4.08 -6.16
CA LEU A 17 -22.94 -2.87 -6.18
C LEU A 17 -23.24 -1.94 -5.01
N LYS A 18 -24.50 -1.79 -4.63
CA LYS A 18 -24.89 -1.01 -3.43
C LYS A 18 -24.35 -1.66 -2.14
N ALA A 19 -24.43 -2.98 -2.03
CA ALA A 19 -23.88 -3.70 -0.88
C ALA A 19 -22.35 -3.56 -0.80
N LEU A 20 -21.67 -3.66 -1.95
CA LEU A 20 -20.21 -3.43 -2.02
C LEU A 20 -19.85 -1.99 -1.65
N ALA A 21 -20.56 -0.99 -2.17
CA ALA A 21 -20.32 0.41 -1.83
C ALA A 21 -20.48 0.67 -0.33
N LEU A 22 -21.50 0.08 0.30
CA LEU A 22 -21.68 0.19 1.75
C LEU A 22 -20.55 -0.50 2.52
N ALA A 23 -20.11 -1.68 2.08
CA ALA A 23 -18.99 -2.39 2.70
C ALA A 23 -17.68 -1.59 2.58
N VAL A 24 -17.42 -0.98 1.42
CA VAL A 24 -16.25 -0.10 1.21
C VAL A 24 -16.30 1.14 2.10
N ALA A 25 -17.48 1.76 2.26
CA ALA A 25 -17.64 2.91 3.16
C ALA A 25 -17.31 2.53 4.61
N LYS A 26 -17.86 1.41 5.11
CA LYS A 26 -17.55 0.90 6.45
C LYS A 26 -16.08 0.54 6.64
N ALA A 27 -15.45 -0.05 5.62
CA ALA A 27 -14.02 -0.36 5.67
C ALA A 27 -13.16 0.91 5.76
N ARG A 28 -13.52 1.97 5.02
CA ARG A 28 -12.83 3.28 5.12
C ARG A 28 -12.98 3.91 6.51
N GLU A 29 -14.18 3.87 7.07
CA GLU A 29 -14.42 4.35 8.44
C GLU A 29 -13.57 3.58 9.47
N ALA A 30 -13.48 2.24 9.32
CA ALA A 30 -12.65 1.41 10.19
C ALA A 30 -11.15 1.72 10.06
N VAL A 31 -10.66 1.96 8.85
CA VAL A 31 -9.25 2.36 8.61
C VAL A 31 -8.98 3.72 9.26
N GLN A 32 -9.84 4.72 9.07
CA GLN A 32 -9.69 6.04 9.69
C GLN A 32 -9.72 5.96 11.22
N ALA A 33 -10.61 5.15 11.78
CA ALA A 33 -10.65 4.93 13.23
C ALA A 33 -9.38 4.26 13.75
N ALA A 34 -8.82 3.30 13.00
CA ALA A 34 -7.56 2.65 13.34
C ALA A 34 -6.38 3.63 13.25
N GLU A 35 -6.31 4.47 12.22
CA GLU A 35 -5.30 5.52 12.08
C GLU A 35 -5.33 6.47 13.30
N ALA A 36 -6.51 6.99 13.64
CA ALA A 36 -6.67 7.87 14.79
C ALA A 36 -6.31 7.20 16.13
N ALA A 37 -6.63 5.91 16.28
CA ALA A 37 -6.25 5.16 17.47
C ALA A 37 -4.74 4.93 17.58
N LEU A 38 -4.05 4.76 16.45
CA LEU A 38 -2.60 4.53 16.41
C LEU A 38 -1.79 5.84 16.48
N GLU A 39 -2.39 6.98 16.15
CA GLU A 39 -1.73 8.30 16.17
C GLU A 39 -1.21 8.64 17.58
N ALA A 40 -1.93 8.25 18.62
CA ALA A 40 -1.54 8.46 20.02
C ALA A 40 -0.25 7.70 20.43
N PHE A 41 0.20 6.74 19.62
CA PHE A 41 1.37 5.92 19.91
C PHE A 41 2.64 6.36 19.18
N GLU A 42 2.62 7.50 18.50
CA GLU A 42 3.78 8.05 17.78
C GLU A 42 4.50 7.00 16.93
N LEU A 43 3.77 6.36 16.01
CA LEU A 43 4.35 5.35 15.13
C LEU A 43 5.44 5.98 14.25
N ALA A 44 6.60 5.32 14.16
CA ALA A 44 7.70 5.79 13.34
C ALA A 44 7.29 5.88 11.85
N ALA A 45 7.52 7.03 11.24
CA ALA A 45 7.30 7.27 9.83
C ALA A 45 8.65 7.30 9.10
N TYR A 46 8.98 6.21 8.41
CA TYR A 46 10.20 6.13 7.60
C TYR A 46 9.92 6.55 6.16
N THR A 47 10.82 7.30 5.56
CA THR A 47 10.88 7.52 4.12
C THR A 47 11.22 6.23 3.38
N SER A 48 11.05 6.21 2.06
CA SER A 48 11.40 5.03 1.25
C SER A 48 12.90 4.71 1.32
N GLU A 49 13.74 5.74 1.45
CA GLU A 49 15.19 5.60 1.54
C GLU A 49 15.61 5.05 2.92
N GLU A 50 15.07 5.59 3.99
CA GLU A 50 15.30 5.09 5.35
C GLU A 50 14.83 3.64 5.50
N ARG A 51 13.67 3.26 4.89
CA ARG A 51 13.21 1.87 4.89
C ARG A 51 14.16 0.92 4.15
N ALA A 52 14.79 1.38 3.07
CA ALA A 52 15.75 0.57 2.31
C ALA A 52 17.05 0.31 3.09
N HIS A 53 17.46 1.25 3.95
CA HIS A 53 18.69 1.17 4.74
C HIS A 53 18.46 0.73 6.18
N SER A 54 17.21 0.61 6.62
CA SER A 54 16.88 0.20 7.98
C SER A 54 17.21 -1.28 8.22
N ALA A 55 18.06 -1.55 9.20
CA ALA A 55 18.36 -2.88 9.72
C ALA A 55 17.21 -3.47 10.57
N GLY A 56 16.05 -2.81 10.61
CA GLY A 56 14.93 -3.12 11.51
C GLY A 56 14.12 -4.38 11.19
N LYS A 57 14.47 -5.13 10.13
CA LYS A 57 13.84 -6.43 9.87
C LYS A 57 14.53 -7.51 10.66
N LEU A 58 13.86 -8.01 11.67
CA LEU A 58 14.31 -9.22 12.36
C LEU A 58 14.05 -10.44 11.48
N ARG A 59 14.95 -11.42 11.56
CA ARG A 59 14.80 -12.73 10.91
C ARG A 59 13.80 -13.59 11.67
N ASP A 60 13.30 -14.62 11.02
CA ASP A 60 12.41 -15.58 11.67
C ASP A 60 13.13 -16.23 12.86
N GLY A 61 12.52 -16.16 14.04
CA GLY A 61 13.09 -16.69 15.29
C GLY A 61 14.13 -15.79 15.97
N GLU A 62 14.54 -14.67 15.38
CA GLU A 62 15.52 -13.76 15.97
C GLU A 62 14.98 -13.08 17.25
N GLU A 63 13.65 -12.89 17.34
CA GLU A 63 13.01 -12.32 18.53
C GLU A 63 13.31 -13.12 19.78
N LEU A 64 13.23 -14.46 19.73
CA LEU A 64 13.56 -15.34 20.85
C LEU A 64 15.04 -15.26 21.23
N ALA A 65 15.93 -15.11 20.25
CA ALA A 65 17.35 -14.96 20.51
C ALA A 65 17.64 -13.59 21.21
N LEU A 66 16.97 -12.53 20.77
CA LEU A 66 17.10 -11.21 21.39
C LEU A 66 16.55 -11.19 22.82
N GLU A 67 15.39 -11.82 23.06
CA GLU A 67 14.86 -11.99 24.43
C GLU A 67 15.85 -12.73 25.33
N GLY A 68 16.44 -13.84 24.85
CA GLY A 68 17.47 -14.58 25.60
C GLY A 68 18.72 -13.77 25.88
N ILE A 69 19.12 -12.87 24.97
CA ILE A 69 20.21 -11.93 25.20
C ILE A 69 19.85 -10.92 26.30
N LEU A 70 18.64 -10.34 26.24
CA LEU A 70 18.17 -9.38 27.25
C LEU A 70 18.04 -10.04 28.63
N ASP A 71 17.57 -11.28 28.69
CA ASP A 71 17.54 -12.07 29.93
C ASP A 71 18.94 -12.30 30.51
N THR A 72 19.92 -12.53 29.64
CA THR A 72 21.32 -12.72 30.06
C THR A 72 21.91 -11.42 30.60
N VAL A 73 21.61 -10.27 29.95
CA VAL A 73 22.05 -8.94 30.43
C VAL A 73 21.45 -8.64 31.81
N ASP A 74 20.17 -8.93 32.00
CA ASP A 74 19.49 -8.69 33.28
C ASP A 74 19.98 -9.62 34.40
N ALA A 75 20.35 -10.87 34.04
CA ALA A 75 20.88 -11.84 35.01
C ALA A 75 22.33 -11.55 35.42
N HIS A 76 23.11 -10.91 34.56
CA HIS A 76 24.55 -10.69 34.76
C HIS A 76 24.97 -9.25 34.42
N PRO A 77 24.35 -8.22 35.04
CA PRO A 77 24.57 -6.82 34.67
C PRO A 77 26.04 -6.36 34.85
N GLU A 78 26.79 -6.99 35.73
CA GLU A 78 28.21 -6.70 36.01
C GLU A 78 29.10 -6.93 34.79
N HIS A 79 28.69 -7.78 33.84
CA HIS A 79 29.48 -8.06 32.63
C HIS A 79 29.23 -7.05 31.50
N PHE A 80 28.18 -6.23 31.60
CA PHE A 80 27.70 -5.37 30.50
C PHE A 80 27.86 -3.86 30.78
N ILE A 81 28.54 -3.48 31.86
CA ILE A 81 28.74 -2.08 32.25
C ILE A 81 29.44 -1.28 31.15
N SER A 82 30.36 -1.90 30.40
CA SER A 82 31.10 -1.26 29.31
C SER A 82 30.25 -0.90 28.08
N LEU A 83 29.03 -1.45 27.95
CA LEU A 83 28.11 -1.17 26.85
C LEU A 83 27.20 0.03 27.13
N ALA A 84 27.20 0.53 28.37
CA ALA A 84 26.42 1.73 28.70
C ALA A 84 26.98 2.95 27.96
N PRO A 85 26.12 3.86 27.45
CA PRO A 85 26.58 5.07 26.78
C PRO A 85 27.49 5.89 27.73
N HIS A 86 28.71 6.22 27.28
CA HIS A 86 29.63 7.06 28.01
C HIS A 86 29.10 8.50 27.98
N ASP A 87 28.37 8.90 29.01
CA ASP A 87 28.11 10.28 29.31
C ASP A 87 28.87 10.65 30.61
N HIS A 88 29.57 11.76 30.59
CA HIS A 88 30.55 12.16 31.63
C HIS A 88 29.90 12.25 33.02
N GLY A 89 30.10 11.26 33.88
CA GLY A 89 30.04 11.58 35.31
C GLY A 89 29.39 10.62 36.30
N THR A 90 28.98 9.37 36.01
CA THR A 90 28.53 8.44 37.06
C THR A 90 28.93 6.99 36.76
N ASP A 91 29.64 6.40 37.70
CA ASP A 91 30.31 5.09 37.62
C ASP A 91 29.39 3.84 37.67
N ASP A 92 28.08 3.99 37.77
CA ASP A 92 27.15 2.87 38.03
C ASP A 92 26.06 2.68 36.94
N ARG A 93 26.40 2.86 35.66
CA ARG A 93 25.40 2.71 34.60
C ARG A 93 25.22 1.24 34.23
N LYS A 94 24.09 0.70 34.61
CA LYS A 94 23.55 -0.56 34.05
C LYS A 94 23.06 -0.35 32.65
N VAL A 95 23.21 -1.35 31.77
CA VAL A 95 22.54 -1.37 30.48
C VAL A 95 21.03 -1.50 30.74
N GLU A 96 20.25 -0.53 30.26
CA GLU A 96 18.80 -0.58 30.39
C GLU A 96 18.23 -1.49 29.29
N THR A 97 17.70 -2.65 29.68
CA THR A 97 17.07 -3.61 28.76
C THR A 97 15.60 -3.30 28.51
N GLU A 98 14.96 -2.54 29.39
CA GLU A 98 13.53 -2.21 29.32
C GLU A 98 13.10 -1.53 28.02
N PRO A 99 13.82 -0.54 27.46
CA PRO A 99 13.45 0.03 26.14
C PRO A 99 13.47 -0.99 25.02
N ALA A 100 14.43 -1.93 25.03
CA ALA A 100 14.52 -2.98 24.02
C ALA A 100 13.38 -4.01 24.17
N ARG A 101 13.02 -4.40 25.40
CA ARG A 101 11.87 -5.26 25.70
C ARG A 101 10.56 -4.61 25.25
N ASN A 102 10.38 -3.34 25.54
CA ASN A 102 9.20 -2.58 25.11
C ASN A 102 9.13 -2.50 23.58
N ALA A 103 10.26 -2.37 22.88
CA ALA A 103 10.31 -2.39 21.43
C ALA A 103 9.93 -3.77 20.85
N LEU A 104 10.39 -4.88 21.44
CA LEU A 104 10.00 -6.24 21.05
C LEU A 104 8.51 -6.48 21.30
N ALA A 105 7.99 -6.11 22.47
CA ALA A 105 6.57 -6.23 22.79
C ALA A 105 5.70 -5.43 21.83
N ARG A 106 6.07 -4.19 21.52
CA ARG A 106 5.40 -3.35 20.52
C ARG A 106 5.41 -4.00 19.14
N ARG A 107 6.54 -4.57 18.73
CA ARG A 107 6.66 -5.30 17.46
C ARG A 107 5.72 -6.50 17.43
N ALA A 108 5.68 -7.31 18.49
CA ALA A 108 4.81 -8.48 18.59
C ALA A 108 3.33 -8.13 18.40
N LEU A 109 2.89 -6.95 18.82
CA LEU A 109 1.53 -6.44 18.60
C LEU A 109 1.30 -5.94 17.17
N LEU A 110 2.31 -5.30 16.55
CA LEU A 110 2.15 -4.66 15.25
C LEU A 110 2.32 -5.61 14.06
N VAL A 111 3.15 -6.66 14.18
CA VAL A 111 3.41 -7.61 13.08
C VAL A 111 2.16 -8.35 12.61
N PRO A 112 1.30 -8.92 13.48
CA PRO A 112 0.05 -9.55 13.03
C PRO A 112 -0.85 -8.56 12.28
N LEU A 113 -1.01 -7.35 12.79
CA LEU A 113 -1.80 -6.30 12.13
C LEU A 113 -1.24 -5.95 10.75
N GLN A 114 0.08 -5.83 10.62
CA GLN A 114 0.74 -5.58 9.34
C GLN A 114 0.44 -6.69 8.31
N ILE A 115 0.48 -7.96 8.74
CA ILE A 115 0.19 -9.12 7.89
C ILE A 115 -1.27 -9.08 7.41
N GLU A 116 -2.21 -8.80 8.31
CA GLU A 116 -3.64 -8.72 7.97
C GLU A 116 -3.93 -7.58 6.99
N LEU A 117 -3.35 -6.39 7.22
CA LEU A 117 -3.49 -5.24 6.33
C LEU A 117 -2.86 -5.50 4.95
N ALA A 118 -1.70 -6.15 4.90
CA ALA A 118 -1.07 -6.52 3.64
C ALA A 118 -1.93 -7.51 2.84
N ALA A 119 -2.49 -8.53 3.50
CA ALA A 119 -3.38 -9.50 2.87
C ALA A 119 -4.67 -8.84 2.34
N LEU A 120 -5.27 -7.93 3.11
CA LEU A 120 -6.43 -7.17 2.66
C LEU A 120 -6.10 -6.29 1.45
N THR A 121 -4.99 -5.57 1.49
CA THR A 121 -4.51 -4.71 0.39
C THR A 121 -4.29 -5.52 -0.87
N GLN A 122 -3.68 -6.70 -0.77
CA GLN A 122 -3.47 -7.59 -1.91
C GLN A 122 -4.80 -8.03 -2.53
N ARG A 123 -5.76 -8.48 -1.72
CA ARG A 123 -7.09 -8.89 -2.21
C ARG A 123 -7.83 -7.77 -2.92
N VAL A 124 -7.79 -6.56 -2.39
CA VAL A 124 -8.41 -5.38 -3.03
C VAL A 124 -7.71 -5.08 -4.36
N SER A 125 -6.38 -5.13 -4.39
CA SER A 125 -5.59 -4.92 -5.61
C SER A 125 -5.92 -5.95 -6.70
N ASP A 126 -6.03 -7.22 -6.32
CA ASP A 126 -6.36 -8.31 -7.24
C ASP A 126 -7.75 -8.13 -7.86
N ASP A 127 -8.74 -7.71 -7.05
CA ASP A 127 -10.10 -7.44 -7.55
C ASP A 127 -10.14 -6.22 -8.49
N VAL A 128 -9.41 -5.16 -8.16
CA VAL A 128 -9.26 -3.98 -9.05
C VAL A 128 -8.63 -4.38 -10.39
N MET A 129 -7.57 -5.19 -10.37
CA MET A 129 -6.91 -5.68 -11.59
C MET A 129 -7.85 -6.58 -12.40
N SER A 130 -8.53 -7.53 -11.76
CA SER A 130 -9.49 -8.43 -12.39
C SER A 130 -10.63 -7.67 -13.05
N SER A 131 -11.21 -6.69 -12.34
CA SER A 131 -12.26 -5.82 -12.87
C SER A 131 -11.77 -5.00 -14.08
N GLY A 132 -10.54 -4.52 -14.03
CA GLY A 132 -9.89 -3.81 -15.14
C GLY A 132 -9.66 -4.71 -16.36
N ALA A 133 -9.19 -5.94 -16.15
CA ALA A 133 -8.98 -6.93 -17.20
C ALA A 133 -10.31 -7.28 -17.87
N PHE A 134 -11.33 -7.66 -17.11
CA PHE A 134 -12.66 -7.95 -17.63
C PHE A 134 -13.25 -6.80 -18.44
N THR A 135 -13.09 -5.56 -17.95
CA THR A 135 -13.56 -4.37 -18.67
C THR A 135 -12.86 -4.24 -20.03
N ARG A 136 -11.53 -4.47 -20.09
CA ARG A 136 -10.75 -4.42 -21.33
C ARG A 136 -11.13 -5.51 -22.30
N ASP A 137 -11.37 -6.72 -21.83
CA ASP A 137 -11.78 -7.86 -22.67
C ASP A 137 -13.09 -7.58 -23.43
N VAL A 138 -14.01 -6.86 -22.80
CA VAL A 138 -15.27 -6.45 -23.43
C VAL A 138 -15.11 -5.20 -24.30
N THR A 139 -14.35 -4.19 -23.83
CA THR A 139 -14.30 -2.88 -24.49
C THR A 139 -13.29 -2.82 -25.63
N THR A 140 -12.22 -3.64 -25.61
CA THR A 140 -11.21 -3.64 -26.68
C THR A 140 -11.79 -4.09 -28.04
N PRO A 141 -12.52 -5.21 -28.15
CA PRO A 141 -13.20 -5.57 -29.41
C PRO A 141 -14.23 -4.53 -29.85
N ALA A 142 -15.02 -4.01 -28.90
CA ALA A 142 -16.00 -2.96 -29.18
C ALA A 142 -15.34 -1.70 -29.75
N TYR A 143 -14.20 -1.28 -29.17
CA TYR A 143 -13.43 -0.15 -29.68
C TYR A 143 -12.91 -0.39 -31.10
N ALA A 144 -12.40 -1.58 -31.41
CA ALA A 144 -11.95 -1.94 -32.76
C ALA A 144 -13.08 -1.78 -33.79
N ILE A 145 -14.29 -2.26 -33.46
CA ILE A 145 -15.49 -2.11 -34.30
C ILE A 145 -15.86 -0.62 -34.48
N ILE A 146 -15.87 0.14 -33.38
CA ILE A 146 -16.14 1.58 -33.41
C ILE A 146 -15.14 2.29 -34.32
N LYS A 147 -13.83 2.03 -34.14
CA LYS A 147 -12.77 2.63 -34.93
C LYS A 147 -12.91 2.36 -36.43
N ALA A 148 -13.29 1.13 -36.79
CA ALA A 148 -13.49 0.74 -38.20
C ALA A 148 -14.70 1.43 -38.81
N ASN A 149 -15.80 1.60 -38.09
CA ASN A 149 -17.08 2.10 -38.62
C ASN A 149 -17.27 3.63 -38.41
N ALA A 150 -16.54 4.28 -37.52
CA ALA A 150 -16.67 5.71 -37.25
C ALA A 150 -16.47 6.60 -38.49
N PRO A 151 -15.57 6.30 -39.47
CA PRO A 151 -15.45 7.07 -40.70
C PRO A 151 -16.71 7.02 -41.58
N LEU A 152 -17.45 5.91 -41.53
CA LEU A 152 -18.64 5.65 -42.37
C LEU A 152 -19.93 6.11 -41.68
N ASN A 153 -19.91 6.33 -40.38
CA ASN A 153 -21.13 6.67 -39.59
C ASN A 153 -20.88 7.91 -38.71
N PRO A 154 -21.34 9.11 -39.12
CA PRO A 154 -21.16 10.35 -38.38
C PRO A 154 -21.76 10.33 -36.95
N ALA A 155 -22.89 9.65 -36.78
CA ALA A 155 -23.54 9.52 -35.46
C ALA A 155 -22.68 8.67 -34.51
N LEU A 156 -22.13 7.55 -34.99
CA LEU A 156 -21.21 6.71 -34.21
C LEU A 156 -19.89 7.48 -33.87
N ARG A 157 -19.36 8.23 -34.84
CA ARG A 157 -18.17 9.06 -34.63
C ARG A 157 -18.39 10.12 -33.55
N LYS A 158 -19.58 10.79 -33.57
CA LYS A 158 -19.93 11.79 -32.57
C LYS A 158 -20.07 11.18 -31.17
N SER A 159 -20.77 10.06 -31.03
CA SER A 159 -20.97 9.39 -29.74
C SER A 159 -19.67 8.82 -29.15
N ALA A 160 -18.75 8.36 -29.98
CA ALA A 160 -17.48 7.77 -29.56
C ALA A 160 -16.29 8.76 -29.54
N ALA A 161 -16.49 10.03 -29.83
CA ALA A 161 -15.40 11.02 -30.00
C ALA A 161 -14.46 11.10 -28.80
N GLY A 162 -14.97 11.02 -27.57
CA GLY A 162 -14.18 11.02 -26.35
C GLY A 162 -13.21 9.84 -26.28
N SER A 163 -13.70 8.63 -26.51
CA SER A 163 -12.90 7.39 -26.49
C SER A 163 -11.88 7.37 -27.61
N LEU A 164 -12.26 7.75 -28.83
CA LEU A 164 -11.34 7.84 -29.98
C LEU A 164 -10.19 8.79 -29.72
N ASN A 165 -10.49 9.99 -29.21
CA ASN A 165 -9.47 10.99 -28.88
C ASN A 165 -8.52 10.55 -27.73
N PHE A 166 -9.04 9.84 -26.74
CA PHE A 166 -8.25 9.31 -25.63
C PHE A 166 -7.15 8.35 -26.15
N TYR A 167 -7.52 7.37 -26.95
CA TYR A 167 -6.56 6.38 -27.46
C TYR A 167 -5.59 6.96 -28.50
N VAL A 168 -6.00 7.94 -29.30
CA VAL A 168 -5.11 8.64 -30.20
C VAL A 168 -4.02 9.41 -29.45
N LYS A 169 -4.40 10.11 -28.38
CA LYS A 169 -3.41 10.82 -27.53
C LYS A 169 -2.44 9.88 -26.83
N GLN A 170 -2.87 8.70 -26.41
CA GLN A 170 -2.01 7.70 -25.79
C GLN A 170 -1.04 7.03 -26.79
N ALA A 171 -1.43 6.90 -28.06
CA ALA A 171 -0.61 6.32 -29.10
C ALA A 171 0.50 7.27 -29.59
N GLN A 172 0.46 8.57 -29.24
CA GLN A 172 1.55 9.48 -29.55
C GLN A 172 2.79 9.14 -28.71
N PRO A 173 3.97 8.93 -29.34
CA PRO A 173 5.19 8.70 -28.59
C PRO A 173 5.45 9.88 -27.66
N LYS A 174 5.62 9.61 -26.37
CA LYS A 174 6.06 10.64 -25.43
C LYS A 174 7.39 11.16 -25.93
N GLY A 175 7.43 12.41 -26.41
CA GLY A 175 8.65 13.07 -26.85
C GLY A 175 9.74 12.93 -25.77
N PRO A 176 11.04 12.95 -26.15
CA PRO A 176 12.14 12.78 -25.23
C PRO A 176 11.99 13.77 -24.07
N LYS A 177 12.01 13.25 -22.85
CA LYS A 177 12.05 14.09 -21.65
C LYS A 177 13.23 15.04 -21.80
N LYS A 178 12.98 16.35 -21.90
CA LYS A 178 14.04 17.36 -21.84
C LYS A 178 14.86 17.07 -20.59
N SER A 179 16.06 16.58 -20.78
CA SER A 179 17.04 16.43 -19.70
C SER A 179 17.17 17.77 -19.01
N ALA A 180 16.96 17.80 -17.69
CA ALA A 180 17.17 19.00 -16.88
C ALA A 180 18.59 19.51 -17.17
N LYS A 181 18.69 20.74 -17.67
CA LYS A 181 19.97 21.45 -17.89
C LYS A 181 20.71 21.42 -16.56
N ALA A 182 21.86 20.77 -16.53
CA ALA A 182 22.85 20.91 -15.48
C ALA A 182 23.18 22.41 -15.33
N SER A 183 22.96 22.94 -14.12
CA SER A 183 23.42 24.29 -13.76
C SER A 183 24.95 24.32 -13.85
N PRO A 184 25.56 25.37 -14.46
CA PRO A 184 26.99 25.50 -14.45
C PRO A 184 27.47 25.79 -13.02
N ALA A 185 28.47 25.02 -12.57
CA ALA A 185 29.22 25.29 -11.36
C ALA A 185 29.84 26.70 -11.43
N LYS A 186 29.57 27.53 -10.41
CA LYS A 186 30.31 28.79 -10.21
C LYS A 186 31.70 28.46 -9.67
N ALA A 187 32.69 28.91 -10.38
CA ALA A 187 34.07 29.05 -9.93
C ALA A 187 34.18 30.11 -8.82
#